data_b43c18fdc44253a05b47b9813409ddb2
#
_entry.id   b43c18fdc44253a05b47b9813409ddb2
#
_cell.length_a   1.000
_cell.length_b   1.000
_cell.length_c   1.000
_cell.angle_alpha   90.00
_cell.angle_beta   90.00
_cell.angle_gamma   90.00
#
_symmetry.space_group_name_H-M   'P 1'
#
loop_
_entity.id
_entity.type
_entity.pdbx_description
1 polymer ?
#
loop_
_entity_poly.entity_id
_entity_poly.type
_entity_poly.pdbx_seq_one_letter_code
_entity_poly.pdbx_strand_id
1 'polypeptide(L)'
;MAHRDFLDVSEVRDPHPGSSSRAERNFSISETNHRIANNLAILASAVGIRATEVSRRRRHLSHEEGSLLLGEIRAKILTIAWLHRFLSSEPAADCLDLNDHLYRVCETLLSVLSDAQRATLVRIGAGECFVPVGKVIPLSLIVSELVTYSLKYAHPANAPGMIFVGCREETDGSLIVEAADDGVGLPEGFDPATGGGTGARTIRALVKQLGAQVSFDSGPIGLRFKLRLPSRAGNSHAK
;
A
#
# COMPACT_ATOMS: atom_id res chain seq x y z
N MET A 1 -35.72 -36.00 -68.95
CA MET A 1 -35.15 -34.64 -68.87
C MET A 1 -34.76 -34.41 -67.39
N ALA A 2 -33.46 -34.41 -67.10
CA ALA A 2 -32.90 -34.35 -65.77
C ALA A 2 -32.46 -32.92 -65.49
N HIS A 3 -32.86 -32.35 -64.40
CA HIS A 3 -32.22 -31.16 -63.79
C HIS A 3 -31.49 -31.58 -62.52
N ARG A 4 -30.17 -31.41 -62.55
CA ARG A 4 -29.26 -31.52 -61.39
C ARG A 4 -29.19 -30.15 -60.74
N ASP A 5 -29.60 -30.04 -59.49
CA ASP A 5 -29.29 -28.92 -58.63
C ASP A 5 -28.00 -29.24 -57.89
N PHE A 6 -27.00 -28.37 -58.08
CA PHE A 6 -25.75 -28.33 -57.32
C PHE A 6 -25.99 -27.59 -55.97
N LEU A 7 -25.83 -28.30 -54.88
CA LEU A 7 -25.71 -27.67 -53.59
C LEU A 7 -24.24 -27.31 -53.36
N ASP A 8 -23.97 -26.02 -53.36
CA ASP A 8 -22.70 -25.43 -52.93
C ASP A 8 -22.68 -25.37 -51.39
N VAL A 9 -21.90 -26.23 -50.77
CA VAL A 9 -21.66 -26.23 -49.32
C VAL A 9 -20.39 -25.41 -49.08
N SER A 10 -20.54 -24.11 -48.95
CA SER A 10 -19.48 -23.26 -48.42
C SER A 10 -19.24 -23.61 -46.93
N GLU A 11 -18.14 -24.31 -46.65
CA GLU A 11 -17.61 -24.57 -45.31
C GLU A 11 -17.41 -23.23 -44.56
N VAL A 12 -18.30 -22.97 -43.62
CA VAL A 12 -18.04 -21.98 -42.55
C VAL A 12 -17.04 -22.62 -41.62
N ARG A 13 -15.77 -22.24 -41.75
CA ARG A 13 -14.73 -22.55 -40.76
C ARG A 13 -15.05 -21.83 -39.47
N ASP A 14 -15.50 -22.58 -38.48
CA ASP A 14 -15.56 -22.09 -37.11
C ASP A 14 -14.16 -21.67 -36.64
N PRO A 15 -14.00 -20.48 -36.03
CA PRO A 15 -12.73 -20.09 -35.43
C PRO A 15 -12.44 -21.01 -34.25
N HIS A 16 -11.27 -21.64 -34.26
CA HIS A 16 -10.79 -22.52 -33.21
C HIS A 16 -10.93 -21.86 -31.84
N PRO A 17 -11.59 -22.51 -30.83
CA PRO A 17 -11.78 -21.93 -29.49
C PRO A 17 -10.49 -21.79 -28.67
N GLY A 18 -9.34 -22.15 -29.24
CA GLY A 18 -8.06 -22.09 -28.53
C GLY A 18 -7.27 -20.77 -28.65
N SER A 19 -7.62 -19.87 -29.55
CA SER A 19 -6.83 -18.65 -29.77
C SER A 19 -7.22 -17.49 -28.85
N SER A 20 -8.49 -17.35 -28.52
CA SER A 20 -8.97 -16.33 -27.58
C SER A 20 -8.47 -16.58 -26.14
N SER A 21 -8.52 -17.83 -25.67
CA SER A 21 -8.06 -18.18 -24.32
C SER A 21 -6.53 -18.01 -24.12
N ARG A 22 -5.75 -18.10 -25.20
CA ARG A 22 -4.29 -17.89 -25.15
C ARG A 22 -3.94 -16.41 -25.15
N ALA A 23 -4.67 -15.59 -25.92
CA ALA A 23 -4.50 -14.14 -25.95
C ALA A 23 -4.91 -13.51 -24.61
N GLU A 24 -6.02 -13.93 -24.03
CA GLU A 24 -6.51 -13.49 -22.72
C GLU A 24 -5.53 -13.87 -21.59
N ARG A 25 -4.99 -15.10 -21.59
CA ARG A 25 -3.95 -15.53 -20.65
C ARG A 25 -2.66 -14.73 -20.80
N ASN A 26 -2.20 -14.46 -22.02
CA ASN A 26 -1.00 -13.67 -22.24
C ASN A 26 -1.20 -12.20 -21.82
N PHE A 27 -2.38 -11.63 -22.00
CA PHE A 27 -2.73 -10.29 -21.55
C PHE A 27 -2.73 -10.23 -20.01
N SER A 28 -3.36 -11.18 -19.34
CA SER A 28 -3.38 -11.29 -17.87
C SER A 28 -1.97 -11.44 -17.27
N ILE A 29 -1.11 -12.28 -17.88
CA ILE A 29 0.29 -12.44 -17.43
C ILE A 29 1.08 -11.13 -17.62
N SER A 30 0.90 -10.45 -18.75
CA SER A 30 1.56 -9.17 -19.03
C SER A 30 1.15 -8.10 -18.03
N GLU A 31 -0.13 -7.98 -17.74
CA GLU A 31 -0.65 -7.02 -16.74
C GLU A 31 -0.12 -7.33 -15.32
N THR A 32 -0.14 -8.58 -14.92
CA THR A 32 0.42 -9.02 -13.64
C THR A 32 1.91 -8.68 -13.54
N ASN A 33 2.71 -8.94 -14.58
CA ASN A 33 4.12 -8.60 -14.61
C ASN A 33 4.36 -7.09 -14.55
N HIS A 34 3.55 -6.28 -15.21
CA HIS A 34 3.62 -4.82 -15.12
C HIS A 34 3.30 -4.31 -13.70
N ARG A 35 2.29 -4.88 -13.04
CA ARG A 35 1.97 -4.56 -11.64
C ARG A 35 3.12 -4.92 -10.70
N ILE A 36 3.74 -6.10 -10.87
CA ILE A 36 4.90 -6.52 -10.09
C ILE A 36 6.07 -5.55 -10.29
N ALA A 37 6.40 -5.24 -11.55
CA ALA A 37 7.50 -4.32 -11.87
C ALA A 37 7.29 -2.94 -11.23
N ASN A 38 6.06 -2.41 -11.28
CA ASN A 38 5.71 -1.14 -10.65
C ASN A 38 5.85 -1.21 -9.12
N ASN A 39 5.39 -2.28 -8.48
CA ASN A 39 5.50 -2.47 -7.04
C ASN A 39 6.96 -2.59 -6.58
N LEU A 40 7.79 -3.32 -7.34
CA LEU A 40 9.22 -3.43 -7.09
C LEU A 40 9.94 -2.09 -7.30
N ALA A 41 9.54 -1.29 -8.30
CA ALA A 41 10.09 0.05 -8.51
C ALA A 41 9.78 1.01 -7.35
N ILE A 42 8.55 0.94 -6.79
CA ILE A 42 8.17 1.70 -5.59
C ILE A 42 9.04 1.28 -4.39
N LEU A 43 9.22 -0.04 -4.18
CA LEU A 43 10.08 -0.55 -3.11
C LEU A 43 11.53 -0.11 -3.30
N ALA A 44 12.08 -0.26 -4.50
CA ALA A 44 13.45 0.14 -4.82
C ALA A 44 13.65 1.65 -4.57
N SER A 45 12.68 2.48 -4.93
CA SER A 45 12.70 3.92 -4.65
C SER A 45 12.70 4.19 -3.14
N ALA A 46 11.85 3.53 -2.36
CA ALA A 46 11.80 3.69 -0.91
C ALA A 46 13.12 3.28 -0.25
N VAL A 47 13.71 2.15 -0.67
CA VAL A 47 15.03 1.69 -0.19
C VAL A 47 16.14 2.66 -0.61
N GLY A 48 16.12 3.15 -1.86
CA GLY A 48 17.09 4.14 -2.37
C GLY A 48 17.07 5.46 -1.58
N ILE A 49 15.89 5.94 -1.20
CA ILE A 49 15.75 7.11 -0.34
C ILE A 49 16.39 6.84 1.02
N ARG A 50 16.18 5.66 1.64
CA ARG A 50 16.81 5.26 2.91
C ARG A 50 18.34 5.15 2.77
N ALA A 51 18.83 4.53 1.72
CA ALA A 51 20.28 4.42 1.46
C ALA A 51 20.93 5.79 1.34
N THR A 52 20.28 6.75 0.64
CA THR A 52 20.75 8.13 0.54
C THR A 52 20.80 8.83 1.90
N GLU A 53 19.81 8.60 2.76
CA GLU A 53 19.80 9.14 4.12
C GLU A 53 20.96 8.63 4.94
N VAL A 54 21.18 7.30 4.93
CA VAL A 54 22.31 6.66 5.63
C VAL A 54 23.64 7.22 5.12
N SER A 55 23.82 7.35 3.81
CA SER A 55 25.04 7.88 3.21
C SER A 55 25.33 9.36 3.56
N ARG A 56 24.27 10.15 3.85
CA ARG A 56 24.41 11.56 4.27
C ARG A 56 24.70 11.73 5.75
N ARG A 57 24.56 10.68 6.56
CA ARG A 57 24.90 10.75 7.99
C ARG A 57 26.41 10.87 8.14
N ARG A 58 26.86 11.77 9.04
CA ARG A 58 28.28 11.95 9.35
C ARG A 58 28.83 10.92 10.35
N ARG A 59 27.97 10.01 10.86
CA ARG A 59 28.34 8.95 11.81
C ARG A 59 27.93 7.60 11.29
N HIS A 60 28.63 6.57 11.74
CA HIS A 60 28.25 5.18 11.48
C HIS A 60 26.91 4.84 12.16
N LEU A 61 26.13 3.95 11.57
CA LEU A 61 24.97 3.34 12.20
C LEU A 61 25.44 2.48 13.38
N SER A 62 24.73 2.56 14.51
CA SER A 62 24.88 1.55 15.55
C SER A 62 24.35 0.19 15.05
N HIS A 63 24.73 -0.89 15.74
CA HIS A 63 24.20 -2.23 15.43
C HIS A 63 22.66 -2.25 15.51
N GLU A 64 22.10 -1.62 16.52
CA GLU A 64 20.66 -1.51 16.74
C GLU A 64 19.97 -0.71 15.61
N GLU A 65 20.48 0.47 15.24
CA GLU A 65 19.97 1.27 14.12
C GLU A 65 20.01 0.49 12.79
N GLY A 66 21.09 -0.27 12.57
CA GLY A 66 21.23 -1.12 11.39
C GLY A 66 20.21 -2.26 11.38
N SER A 67 20.01 -2.92 12.51
CA SER A 67 19.02 -4.00 12.67
C SER A 67 17.60 -3.48 12.43
N LEU A 68 17.23 -2.35 13.02
CA LEU A 68 15.93 -1.71 12.81
C LEU A 68 15.70 -1.32 11.35
N LEU A 69 16.72 -0.76 10.67
CA LEU A 69 16.63 -0.41 9.26
C LEU A 69 16.38 -1.63 8.37
N LEU A 70 17.12 -2.71 8.61
CA LEU A 70 16.93 -3.97 7.88
C LEU A 70 15.55 -4.58 8.17
N GLY A 71 15.08 -4.48 9.40
CA GLY A 71 13.74 -4.89 9.82
C GLY A 71 12.64 -4.16 9.04
N GLU A 72 12.74 -2.83 8.91
CA GLU A 72 11.81 -2.02 8.12
C GLU A 72 11.79 -2.44 6.63
N ILE A 73 12.95 -2.66 6.04
CA ILE A 73 13.06 -3.11 4.65
C ILE A 73 12.43 -4.50 4.50
N ARG A 74 12.71 -5.43 5.42
CA ARG A 74 12.13 -6.77 5.45
C ARG A 74 10.60 -6.71 5.51
N ALA A 75 10.04 -5.89 6.39
CA ALA A 75 8.59 -5.75 6.52
C ALA A 75 7.94 -5.27 5.21
N LYS A 76 8.53 -4.29 4.51
CA LYS A 76 8.06 -3.81 3.21
C LYS A 76 8.11 -4.89 2.12
N ILE A 77 9.19 -5.69 2.09
CA ILE A 77 9.31 -6.81 1.16
C ILE A 77 8.23 -7.86 1.41
N LEU A 78 7.98 -8.21 2.69
CA LEU A 78 6.94 -9.18 3.06
C LEU A 78 5.55 -8.71 2.70
N THR A 79 5.24 -7.42 2.86
CA THR A 79 3.98 -6.79 2.44
C THR A 79 3.74 -6.97 0.94
N ILE A 80 4.74 -6.68 0.11
CA ILE A 80 4.65 -6.84 -1.35
C ILE A 80 4.55 -8.33 -1.73
N ALA A 81 5.34 -9.19 -1.11
CA ALA A 81 5.31 -10.63 -1.36
C ALA A 81 3.95 -11.26 -1.01
N TRP A 82 3.30 -10.78 0.05
CA TRP A 82 1.96 -11.22 0.39
C TRP A 82 0.95 -10.80 -0.67
N LEU A 83 0.94 -9.52 -1.08
CA LEU A 83 0.05 -9.05 -2.14
C LEU A 83 0.25 -9.84 -3.44
N HIS A 84 1.50 -10.10 -3.81
CA HIS A 84 1.79 -10.91 -5.00
C HIS A 84 1.17 -12.31 -4.90
N ARG A 85 1.27 -12.98 -3.75
CA ARG A 85 0.64 -14.30 -3.54
C ARG A 85 -0.88 -14.21 -3.63
N PHE A 86 -1.48 -13.18 -3.01
CA PHE A 86 -2.93 -12.94 -3.10
C PHE A 86 -3.37 -12.80 -4.56
N LEU A 87 -2.71 -11.96 -5.36
CA LEU A 87 -3.04 -11.77 -6.77
C LEU A 87 -2.80 -13.03 -7.63
N SER A 88 -1.88 -13.88 -7.22
CA SER A 88 -1.65 -15.16 -7.90
C SER A 88 -2.73 -16.19 -7.59
N SER A 89 -3.35 -16.13 -6.40
CA SER A 89 -4.48 -17.01 -6.01
C SER A 89 -5.83 -16.47 -6.52
N GLU A 90 -5.96 -15.15 -6.69
CA GLU A 90 -7.17 -14.46 -7.14
C GLU A 90 -6.86 -13.55 -8.35
N PRO A 91 -6.54 -14.14 -9.53
CA PRO A 91 -6.07 -13.36 -10.70
C PRO A 91 -7.09 -12.35 -11.22
N ALA A 92 -8.40 -12.60 -10.98
CA ALA A 92 -9.50 -11.74 -11.40
C ALA A 92 -9.87 -10.65 -10.39
N ALA A 93 -9.18 -10.57 -9.25
CA ALA A 93 -9.49 -9.58 -8.22
C ALA A 93 -9.08 -8.17 -8.67
N ASP A 94 -10.05 -7.31 -8.90
CA ASP A 94 -9.83 -5.88 -9.18
C ASP A 94 -9.68 -5.06 -7.91
N CYS A 95 -10.27 -5.52 -6.80
CA CYS A 95 -10.27 -4.87 -5.50
C CYS A 95 -9.85 -5.87 -4.39
N LEU A 96 -9.37 -5.31 -3.29
CA LEU A 96 -8.96 -6.06 -2.09
C LEU A 96 -9.48 -5.32 -0.86
N ASP A 97 -9.89 -6.07 0.17
CA ASP A 97 -10.20 -5.48 1.47
C ASP A 97 -8.93 -4.95 2.12
N LEU A 98 -8.84 -3.61 2.17
CA LEU A 98 -7.66 -2.94 2.70
C LEU A 98 -7.50 -3.15 4.21
N ASN A 99 -8.59 -3.28 4.98
CA ASN A 99 -8.49 -3.45 6.43
C ASN A 99 -7.87 -4.82 6.78
N ASP A 100 -8.26 -5.91 6.11
CA ASP A 100 -7.60 -7.22 6.30
C ASP A 100 -6.12 -7.16 5.90
N HIS A 101 -5.80 -6.49 4.79
CA HIS A 101 -4.43 -6.33 4.36
C HIS A 101 -3.58 -5.49 5.35
N LEU A 102 -4.11 -4.36 5.84
CA LEU A 102 -3.43 -3.51 6.82
C LEU A 102 -3.20 -4.22 8.16
N TYR A 103 -4.13 -5.08 8.57
CA TYR A 103 -3.93 -5.95 9.72
C TYR A 103 -2.65 -6.76 9.59
N ARG A 104 -2.45 -7.45 8.45
CA ARG A 104 -1.25 -8.27 8.18
C ARG A 104 0.03 -7.43 8.10
N VAL A 105 -0.06 -6.24 7.53
CA VAL A 105 1.06 -5.28 7.51
C VAL A 105 1.47 -4.90 8.93
N CYS A 106 0.51 -4.55 9.78
CA CYS A 106 0.77 -4.18 11.17
C CYS A 106 1.33 -5.35 11.98
N GLU A 107 0.79 -6.57 11.85
CA GLU A 107 1.35 -7.77 12.50
C GLU A 107 2.81 -7.98 12.10
N THR A 108 3.13 -7.84 10.81
CA THR A 108 4.50 -7.98 10.32
C THR A 108 5.42 -6.91 10.92
N LEU A 109 4.97 -5.64 10.98
CA LEU A 109 5.76 -4.55 11.57
C LEU A 109 5.98 -4.77 13.07
N LEU A 110 4.95 -5.16 13.80
CA LEU A 110 5.06 -5.49 15.22
C LEU A 110 6.06 -6.62 15.46
N SER A 111 5.98 -7.72 14.71
CA SER A 111 6.88 -8.87 14.88
C SER A 111 8.36 -8.54 14.61
N VAL A 112 8.63 -7.48 13.84
CA VAL A 112 10.00 -7.10 13.43
C VAL A 112 10.54 -5.93 14.25
N LEU A 113 9.68 -4.99 14.64
CA LEU A 113 10.08 -3.69 15.22
C LEU A 113 9.71 -3.53 16.70
N SER A 114 8.78 -4.36 17.22
CA SER A 114 8.44 -4.30 18.65
C SER A 114 9.56 -4.91 19.48
N ASP A 115 9.98 -4.18 20.49
CA ASP A 115 10.75 -4.76 21.59
C ASP A 115 9.78 -5.61 22.44
N ALA A 116 10.26 -6.77 22.92
CA ALA A 116 9.47 -7.66 23.78
C ALA A 116 8.97 -6.99 25.09
N GLN A 117 9.57 -5.86 25.47
CA GLN A 117 9.21 -5.07 26.65
C GLN A 117 8.14 -4.00 26.38
N ARG A 118 7.82 -3.70 25.10
CA ARG A 118 6.86 -2.65 24.75
C ARG A 118 5.50 -3.26 24.41
N ALA A 119 4.50 -3.03 25.24
CA ALA A 119 3.12 -3.43 24.99
C ALA A 119 2.44 -2.39 24.06
N THR A 120 2.57 -2.57 22.74
CA THR A 120 1.85 -1.75 21.77
C THR A 120 0.65 -2.51 21.24
N LEU A 121 -0.54 -1.94 21.40
CA LEU A 121 -1.78 -2.48 20.83
C LEU A 121 -2.07 -1.82 19.49
N VAL A 122 -2.21 -2.62 18.44
CA VAL A 122 -2.70 -2.12 17.15
C VAL A 122 -4.17 -2.48 16.99
N ARG A 123 -5.01 -1.48 16.72
CA ARG A 123 -6.42 -1.63 16.38
C ARG A 123 -6.62 -1.39 14.90
N ILE A 124 -7.36 -2.27 14.25
CA ILE A 124 -7.75 -2.10 12.84
C ILE A 124 -9.19 -1.60 12.77
N GLY A 125 -9.48 -0.76 11.78
CA GLY A 125 -10.82 -0.25 11.51
C GLY A 125 -11.82 -1.40 11.30
N ALA A 126 -13.03 -1.21 11.81
CA ALA A 126 -14.10 -2.18 11.67
C ALA A 126 -14.75 -2.09 10.27
N GLY A 127 -15.18 -3.24 9.75
CA GLY A 127 -15.84 -3.38 8.45
C GLY A 127 -14.86 -3.55 7.29
N GLU A 128 -15.43 -3.93 6.15
CA GLU A 128 -14.68 -4.11 4.90
C GLU A 128 -14.48 -2.76 4.19
N CYS A 129 -13.34 -2.59 3.56
CA CYS A 129 -13.01 -1.40 2.77
C CYS A 129 -12.30 -1.83 1.49
N PHE A 130 -13.06 -2.01 0.42
CA PHE A 130 -12.51 -2.49 -0.84
C PHE A 130 -11.82 -1.39 -1.64
N VAL A 131 -10.55 -1.58 -1.94
CA VAL A 131 -9.75 -0.66 -2.74
C VAL A 131 -9.21 -1.35 -4.00
N PRO A 132 -9.02 -0.60 -5.10
CA PRO A 132 -8.38 -1.13 -6.29
C PRO A 132 -6.99 -1.66 -5.96
N VAL A 133 -6.67 -2.85 -6.45
CA VAL A 133 -5.40 -3.54 -6.20
C VAL A 133 -4.18 -2.65 -6.49
N GLY A 134 -4.23 -1.83 -7.55
CA GLY A 134 -3.15 -0.89 -7.88
C GLY A 134 -2.88 0.19 -6.83
N LYS A 135 -3.81 0.43 -5.90
CA LYS A 135 -3.65 1.41 -4.80
C LYS A 135 -3.17 0.76 -3.50
N VAL A 136 -3.25 -0.57 -3.38
CA VAL A 136 -2.96 -1.28 -2.12
C VAL A 136 -1.52 -1.06 -1.66
N ILE A 137 -0.52 -1.26 -2.54
CA ILE A 137 0.90 -1.10 -2.17
C ILE A 137 1.23 0.34 -1.76
N PRO A 138 0.90 1.38 -2.54
CA PRO A 138 1.15 2.75 -2.09
C PRO A 138 0.52 3.07 -0.72
N LEU A 139 -0.72 2.64 -0.47
CA LEU A 139 -1.40 2.83 0.81
C LEU A 139 -0.71 2.08 1.94
N SER A 140 -0.36 0.81 1.72
CA SER A 140 0.35 -0.01 2.70
C SER A 140 1.71 0.57 3.08
N LEU A 141 2.45 1.13 2.11
CA LEU A 141 3.72 1.77 2.39
C LEU A 141 3.56 3.07 3.19
N ILE A 142 2.52 3.88 2.89
CA ILE A 142 2.21 5.06 3.70
C ILE A 142 1.91 4.65 5.15
N VAL A 143 1.03 3.67 5.34
CA VAL A 143 0.67 3.16 6.68
C VAL A 143 1.89 2.57 7.38
N SER A 144 2.75 1.83 6.67
CA SER A 144 3.99 1.27 7.23
C SER A 144 4.93 2.35 7.77
N GLU A 145 5.08 3.49 7.06
CA GLU A 145 5.89 4.61 7.55
C GLU A 145 5.29 5.24 8.80
N LEU A 146 3.97 5.42 8.85
CA LEU A 146 3.26 5.99 9.99
C LEU A 146 3.34 5.08 11.22
N VAL A 147 3.03 3.79 11.07
CA VAL A 147 3.13 2.80 12.15
C VAL A 147 4.56 2.69 12.67
N THR A 148 5.55 2.66 11.75
CA THR A 148 6.97 2.64 12.13
C THR A 148 7.36 3.91 12.92
N TYR A 149 6.84 5.08 12.51
CA TYR A 149 7.05 6.33 13.24
C TYR A 149 6.45 6.26 14.65
N SER A 150 5.20 5.84 14.77
CA SER A 150 4.52 5.71 16.06
C SER A 150 5.23 4.71 16.97
N LEU A 151 5.65 3.54 16.45
CA LEU A 151 6.42 2.56 17.21
C LEU A 151 7.74 3.11 17.76
N LYS A 152 8.39 4.03 17.05
CA LYS A 152 9.69 4.59 17.45
C LYS A 152 9.58 5.80 18.37
N TYR A 153 8.58 6.65 18.14
CA TYR A 153 8.59 8.01 18.69
C TYR A 153 7.37 8.40 19.49
N ALA A 154 6.21 7.72 19.28
CA ALA A 154 4.97 8.12 19.95
C ALA A 154 5.03 7.94 21.48
N HIS A 155 5.70 6.90 21.96
CA HIS A 155 5.72 6.54 23.37
C HIS A 155 7.17 6.49 23.89
N PRO A 156 7.69 7.59 24.39
CA PRO A 156 9.02 7.61 24.99
C PRO A 156 9.07 6.71 26.24
N ALA A 157 10.27 6.29 26.64
CA ALA A 157 10.52 5.44 27.81
C ALA A 157 9.78 4.08 27.80
N ASN A 158 9.49 3.53 26.60
CA ASN A 158 8.80 2.25 26.43
C ASN A 158 7.41 2.17 27.09
N ALA A 159 6.73 3.31 27.25
CA ALA A 159 5.34 3.32 27.73
C ALA A 159 4.44 2.48 26.83
N PRO A 160 3.44 1.79 27.38
CA PRO A 160 2.40 1.15 26.57
C PRO A 160 1.70 2.18 25.69
N GLY A 161 1.31 1.78 24.49
CA GLY A 161 0.64 2.68 23.56
C GLY A 161 -0.34 1.96 22.65
N MET A 162 -1.20 2.75 22.01
CA MET A 162 -2.16 2.26 21.05
C MET A 162 -1.95 2.94 19.70
N ILE A 163 -1.99 2.14 18.65
CA ILE A 163 -2.00 2.60 17.27
C ILE A 163 -3.31 2.14 16.63
N PHE A 164 -4.01 3.05 16.01
CA PHE A 164 -5.19 2.76 15.19
C PHE A 164 -4.81 2.87 13.71
N VAL A 165 -5.28 1.91 12.91
CA VAL A 165 -5.17 1.95 11.45
C VAL A 165 -6.50 1.51 10.86
N GLY A 166 -7.00 2.19 9.84
CA GLY A 166 -8.24 1.77 9.20
C GLY A 166 -8.51 2.45 7.89
N CYS A 167 -9.40 1.82 7.12
CA CYS A 167 -9.98 2.36 5.90
C CYS A 167 -11.50 2.31 6.02
N ARG A 168 -12.17 3.33 5.48
CA ARG A 168 -13.61 3.35 5.29
C ARG A 168 -13.98 4.10 4.03
N GLU A 169 -15.13 3.77 3.49
CA GLU A 169 -15.75 4.51 2.40
C GLU A 169 -16.69 5.55 2.99
N GLU A 170 -16.64 6.77 2.46
CA GLU A 170 -17.56 7.85 2.79
C GLU A 170 -18.79 7.81 1.86
N THR A 171 -19.85 8.52 2.24
CA THR A 171 -21.10 8.58 1.50
C THR A 171 -20.98 9.12 0.06
N ASP A 172 -19.93 9.88 -0.23
CA ASP A 172 -19.61 10.40 -1.56
C ASP A 172 -18.75 9.43 -2.40
N GLY A 173 -18.50 8.22 -1.90
CA GLY A 173 -17.65 7.21 -2.55
C GLY A 173 -16.16 7.50 -2.46
N SER A 174 -15.72 8.51 -1.70
CA SER A 174 -14.31 8.71 -1.38
C SER A 174 -13.87 7.72 -0.31
N LEU A 175 -12.60 7.32 -0.35
CA LEU A 175 -12.01 6.43 0.65
C LEU A 175 -11.17 7.26 1.63
N ILE A 176 -11.36 7.00 2.93
CA ILE A 176 -10.53 7.58 3.98
C ILE A 176 -9.65 6.48 4.57
N VAL A 177 -8.34 6.64 4.46
CA VAL A 177 -7.36 5.84 5.19
C VAL A 177 -6.85 6.66 6.36
N GLU A 178 -6.92 6.10 7.55
CA GLU A 178 -6.56 6.76 8.80
C GLU A 178 -5.49 5.95 9.54
N ALA A 179 -4.50 6.64 10.08
CA ALA A 179 -3.56 6.10 11.06
C ALA A 179 -3.43 7.10 12.21
N ALA A 180 -3.55 6.61 13.44
CA ALA A 180 -3.47 7.45 14.63
C ALA A 180 -2.73 6.72 15.75
N ASP A 181 -2.07 7.47 16.61
CA ASP A 181 -1.50 6.99 17.88
C ASP A 181 -1.98 7.86 19.05
N ASP A 182 -1.83 7.35 20.27
CA ASP A 182 -2.14 8.02 21.51
C ASP A 182 -0.87 8.56 22.23
N GLY A 183 0.17 8.84 21.43
CA GLY A 183 1.48 9.26 21.93
C GLY A 183 1.63 10.76 22.13
N VAL A 184 2.89 11.21 22.06
CA VAL A 184 3.27 12.63 22.30
C VAL A 184 3.04 13.54 21.09
N GLY A 185 2.59 12.99 19.95
CA GLY A 185 2.40 13.74 18.70
C GLY A 185 3.70 14.10 18.00
N LEU A 186 3.61 15.05 17.07
CA LEU A 186 4.76 15.59 16.33
C LEU A 186 5.50 16.64 17.15
N PRO A 187 6.82 16.82 16.96
CA PRO A 187 7.56 17.88 17.59
C PRO A 187 6.95 19.26 17.32
N GLU A 188 7.06 20.17 18.29
CA GLU A 188 6.59 21.54 18.15
C GLU A 188 7.26 22.22 16.93
N GLY A 189 6.47 22.93 16.13
CA GLY A 189 6.94 23.60 14.92
C GLY A 189 7.24 22.68 13.73
N PHE A 190 7.00 21.37 13.87
CA PHE A 190 7.19 20.44 12.76
C PHE A 190 6.04 20.56 11.73
N ASP A 191 6.40 20.85 10.49
CA ASP A 191 5.46 20.87 9.36
C ASP A 191 5.59 19.57 8.54
N PRO A 192 4.60 18.68 8.56
CA PRO A 192 4.61 17.43 7.78
C PRO A 192 4.65 17.65 6.27
N ALA A 193 4.22 18.82 5.77
CA ALA A 193 4.21 19.12 4.34
C ALA A 193 5.61 19.38 3.79
N THR A 194 6.50 19.97 4.59
CA THR A 194 7.84 20.38 4.15
C THR A 194 8.96 19.69 4.91
N GLY A 195 8.71 19.34 6.17
CA GLY A 195 9.68 18.75 7.09
C GLY A 195 9.80 17.25 6.98
N GLY A 196 10.61 16.68 7.88
CA GLY A 196 10.75 15.27 8.13
C GLY A 196 11.82 14.55 7.32
N GLY A 197 12.18 13.38 7.84
CA GLY A 197 13.15 12.46 7.25
C GLY A 197 12.60 11.71 6.04
N THR A 198 13.18 10.55 5.80
CA THR A 198 12.88 9.70 4.64
C THR A 198 11.42 9.25 4.61
N GLY A 199 10.86 8.87 5.77
CA GLY A 199 9.46 8.43 5.87
C GLY A 199 8.49 9.50 5.36
N ALA A 200 8.63 10.75 5.82
CA ALA A 200 7.80 11.85 5.37
C ALA A 200 7.94 12.12 3.86
N ARG A 201 9.15 12.00 3.31
CA ARG A 201 9.37 12.14 1.84
C ARG A 201 8.69 11.02 1.06
N THR A 202 8.78 9.78 1.55
CA THR A 202 8.10 8.62 0.96
C THR A 202 6.59 8.84 0.97
N ILE A 203 6.01 9.25 2.12
CA ILE A 203 4.58 9.55 2.24
C ILE A 203 4.17 10.60 1.21
N ARG A 204 4.85 11.75 1.14
CA ARG A 204 4.52 12.83 0.18
C ARG A 204 4.58 12.36 -1.28
N ALA A 205 5.59 11.56 -1.65
CA ALA A 205 5.71 11.02 -3.01
C ALA A 205 4.53 10.09 -3.35
N LEU A 206 4.16 9.20 -2.43
CA LEU A 206 3.06 8.25 -2.63
C LEU A 206 1.69 8.95 -2.61
N VAL A 207 1.49 9.93 -1.74
CA VAL A 207 0.28 10.78 -1.72
C VAL A 207 0.08 11.47 -3.06
N LYS A 208 1.14 12.06 -3.62
CA LYS A 208 1.12 12.69 -4.95
C LYS A 208 0.80 11.67 -6.04
N GLN A 209 1.40 10.48 -6.00
CA GLN A 209 1.13 9.39 -6.94
C GLN A 209 -0.33 8.94 -6.91
N LEU A 210 -0.93 8.87 -5.71
CA LEU A 210 -2.32 8.47 -5.51
C LEU A 210 -3.32 9.57 -5.89
N GLY A 211 -2.88 10.81 -6.12
CA GLY A 211 -3.78 11.96 -6.27
C GLY A 211 -4.62 12.21 -5.02
N ALA A 212 -4.11 11.86 -3.85
CA ALA A 212 -4.82 11.93 -2.58
C ALA A 212 -4.60 13.26 -1.87
N GLN A 213 -5.51 13.59 -0.98
CA GLN A 213 -5.38 14.70 -0.03
C GLN A 213 -5.02 14.16 1.34
N VAL A 214 -4.20 14.90 2.11
CA VAL A 214 -3.83 14.51 3.46
C VAL A 214 -4.10 15.63 4.45
N SER A 215 -4.43 15.22 5.67
CA SER A 215 -4.47 16.11 6.84
C SER A 215 -3.77 15.43 8.01
N PHE A 216 -3.19 16.26 8.86
CA PHE A 216 -2.57 15.87 10.11
C PHE A 216 -3.22 16.64 11.26
N ASP A 217 -3.52 15.94 12.33
CA ASP A 217 -3.92 16.50 13.61
C ASP A 217 -2.96 15.96 14.65
N SER A 218 -2.23 16.84 15.33
CA SER A 218 -1.16 16.47 16.25
C SER A 218 -1.20 17.33 17.50
N GLY A 219 -1.13 16.69 18.64
CA GLY A 219 -1.18 17.33 19.93
C GLY A 219 -0.63 16.44 21.03
N PRO A 220 -0.77 16.85 22.31
CA PRO A 220 -0.24 16.11 23.45
C PRO A 220 -0.91 14.74 23.69
N ILE A 221 -1.97 14.44 22.95
CA ILE A 221 -2.72 13.17 23.01
C ILE A 221 -2.52 12.30 21.77
N GLY A 222 -1.49 12.58 20.98
CA GLY A 222 -1.08 11.76 19.83
C GLY A 222 -1.09 12.47 18.49
N LEU A 223 -0.86 11.66 17.47
CA LEU A 223 -0.88 12.04 16.07
C LEU A 223 -2.05 11.33 15.37
N ARG A 224 -2.78 12.07 14.55
CA ARG A 224 -3.78 11.52 13.63
C ARG A 224 -3.48 11.96 12.21
N PHE A 225 -3.26 11.00 11.36
CA PHE A 225 -3.10 11.16 9.92
C PHE A 225 -4.37 10.69 9.22
N LYS A 226 -4.88 11.48 8.27
CA LYS A 226 -5.97 11.09 7.38
C LYS A 226 -5.58 11.33 5.94
N LEU A 227 -5.81 10.32 5.10
CA LEU A 227 -5.62 10.37 3.67
C LEU A 227 -6.97 10.14 2.99
N ARG A 228 -7.39 11.09 2.16
CA ARG A 228 -8.61 11.00 1.36
C ARG A 228 -8.27 10.71 -0.09
N LEU A 229 -8.76 9.58 -0.58
CA LEU A 229 -8.76 9.25 -2.00
C LEU A 229 -10.08 9.69 -2.61
N PRO A 230 -10.07 10.45 -3.71
CA PRO A 230 -11.31 10.84 -4.38
C PRO A 230 -12.04 9.62 -4.93
N SER A 231 -13.38 9.72 -4.99
CA SER A 231 -14.25 8.72 -5.63
C SER A 231 -13.82 8.45 -7.08
N ARG A 232 -14.02 7.22 -7.54
CA ARG A 232 -13.80 6.83 -8.95
C ARG A 232 -14.67 7.64 -9.93
N ALA A 233 -15.83 8.12 -9.50
CA ALA A 233 -16.78 8.86 -10.35
C ALA A 233 -16.30 10.27 -10.73
N GLY A 234 -15.34 10.86 -10.02
CA GLY A 234 -14.89 12.24 -10.24
C GLY A 234 -13.92 12.45 -11.41
N ASN A 235 -13.38 11.40 -12.03
CA ASN A 235 -12.36 11.54 -13.08
C ASN A 235 -12.90 11.48 -14.52
N SER A 236 -14.23 11.43 -14.73
CA SER A 236 -14.79 11.36 -16.08
C SER A 236 -15.20 12.72 -16.69
N HIS A 237 -14.93 13.85 -16.01
CA HIS A 237 -15.33 15.19 -16.47
C HIS A 237 -14.21 16.22 -16.57
N ALA A 238 -12.96 15.78 -16.78
CA ALA A 238 -11.88 16.68 -17.18
C ALA A 238 -11.32 16.22 -18.53
N LYS A 239 -12.00 16.64 -19.60
CA LYS A 239 -11.46 16.75 -20.95
C LYS A 239 -11.55 18.20 -21.38
#